data_64eb541dba5ce8cfe94ca0a7099fafff
#
_entry.id   64eb541dba5ce8cfe94ca0a7099fafff
#
_cell.length_a   1.000
_cell.length_b   1.000
_cell.length_c   1.000
_cell.angle_alpha   90.00
_cell.angle_beta   90.00
_cell.angle_gamma   90.00
#
_symmetry.space_group_name_H-M   'P 1'
#
loop_
_entity.id
_entity.type
_entity.pdbx_description
1 polymer ?
#
loop_
_entity_poly.entity_id
_entity_poly.type
_entity_poly.pdbx_seq_one_letter_code
_entity_poly.pdbx_strand_id
1 'polypeptide(L)'
;MVGDTEVEHLRAELVDRFGPLPTEAAQLLDIVRLRVAARRLGVEKLEAGEGVALVTFAPGAPLDPQRLVRAIQGSRGRLTMKREFTIEAVTARGEWTRVRDSLLRLLEELGGA
;
A
#
# COMPACT_ATOMS: atom_id res chain seq x y z
N MET A 1 7.28 -13.57 -8.62
CA MET A 1 6.62 -12.39 -8.01
C MET A 1 6.70 -11.21 -8.96
N VAL A 2 5.60 -10.52 -9.16
CA VAL A 2 5.56 -9.33 -10.02
C VAL A 2 6.14 -8.15 -9.25
N GLY A 3 7.13 -7.46 -9.80
CA GLY A 3 7.72 -6.27 -9.20
C GLY A 3 7.22 -4.99 -9.86
N ASP A 4 7.61 -3.83 -9.32
CA ASP A 4 7.22 -2.53 -9.87
C ASP A 4 7.68 -2.37 -11.33
N THR A 5 8.88 -2.84 -11.65
CA THR A 5 9.41 -2.79 -13.02
C THR A 5 8.53 -3.60 -13.97
N GLU A 6 8.07 -4.76 -13.53
CA GLU A 6 7.19 -5.61 -14.34
C GLU A 6 5.82 -4.98 -14.56
N VAL A 7 5.29 -4.29 -13.53
CA VAL A 7 4.03 -3.54 -13.64
C VAL A 7 4.18 -2.41 -14.65
N GLU A 8 5.29 -1.67 -14.62
CA GLU A 8 5.54 -0.60 -15.59
C GLU A 8 5.73 -1.13 -17.00
N HIS A 9 6.39 -2.28 -17.17
CA HIS A 9 6.52 -2.92 -18.49
C HIS A 9 5.15 -3.35 -19.02
N LEU A 10 4.30 -3.91 -18.15
CA LEU A 10 2.95 -4.29 -18.54
C LEU A 10 2.13 -3.08 -18.96
N ARG A 11 2.22 -1.99 -18.18
CA ARG A 11 1.55 -0.74 -18.51
C ARG A 11 1.98 -0.21 -19.88
N ALA A 12 3.29 -0.16 -20.11
CA ALA A 12 3.85 0.32 -21.37
C ALA A 12 3.39 -0.53 -22.55
N GLU A 13 3.38 -1.85 -22.38
CA GLU A 13 2.93 -2.78 -23.41
C GLU A 13 1.45 -2.59 -23.73
N LEU A 14 0.62 -2.41 -22.71
CA LEU A 14 -0.81 -2.16 -22.91
C LEU A 14 -1.06 -0.85 -23.65
N VAL A 15 -0.34 0.21 -23.29
CA VAL A 15 -0.45 1.50 -23.96
C VAL A 15 0.00 1.39 -25.42
N ASP A 16 1.07 0.65 -25.67
CA ASP A 16 1.61 0.45 -27.00
C ASP A 16 0.61 -0.28 -27.92
N ARG A 17 -0.08 -1.28 -27.38
CA ARG A 17 -1.04 -2.09 -28.15
C ARG A 17 -2.41 -1.44 -28.30
N PHE A 18 -2.91 -0.80 -27.26
CA PHE A 18 -4.29 -0.36 -27.17
C PHE A 18 -4.46 1.14 -27.06
N GLY A 19 -3.35 1.89 -27.04
CA GLY A 19 -3.37 3.32 -26.82
C GLY A 19 -3.47 3.70 -25.34
N PRO A 20 -3.73 4.98 -25.03
CA PRO A 20 -3.80 5.45 -23.64
C PRO A 20 -4.78 4.62 -22.83
N LEU A 21 -4.39 4.25 -21.59
CA LEU A 21 -5.24 3.45 -20.74
C LEU A 21 -6.44 4.24 -20.24
N PRO A 22 -7.65 3.63 -20.25
CA PRO A 22 -8.79 4.21 -19.55
C PRO A 22 -8.48 4.37 -18.06
N THR A 23 -9.18 5.29 -17.40
CA THR A 23 -9.00 5.54 -15.97
C THR A 23 -9.12 4.28 -15.14
N GLU A 24 -10.11 3.44 -15.44
CA GLU A 24 -10.36 2.19 -14.71
C GLU A 24 -9.19 1.21 -14.83
N ALA A 25 -8.62 1.11 -16.03
CA ALA A 25 -7.46 0.22 -16.25
C ALA A 25 -6.23 0.74 -15.51
N ALA A 26 -6.01 2.05 -15.50
CA ALA A 26 -4.91 2.66 -14.76
C ALA A 26 -5.07 2.43 -13.25
N GLN A 27 -6.29 2.53 -12.73
CA GLN A 27 -6.57 2.25 -11.32
C GLN A 27 -6.29 0.79 -10.97
N LEU A 28 -6.62 -0.15 -11.84
CA LEU A 28 -6.31 -1.56 -11.62
C LEU A 28 -4.81 -1.80 -11.52
N LEU A 29 -4.01 -1.15 -12.36
CA LEU A 29 -2.55 -1.26 -12.29
C LEU A 29 -2.02 -0.69 -10.97
N ASP A 30 -2.60 0.42 -10.50
CA ASP A 30 -2.24 0.99 -9.20
C ASP A 30 -2.53 0.01 -8.06
N ILE A 31 -3.67 -0.69 -8.12
CA ILE A 31 -4.03 -1.71 -7.12
C ILE A 31 -3.04 -2.87 -7.14
N VAL A 32 -2.62 -3.31 -8.32
CA VAL A 32 -1.59 -4.36 -8.43
C VAL A 32 -0.28 -3.90 -7.80
N ARG A 33 0.13 -2.67 -8.05
CA ARG A 33 1.33 -2.09 -7.45
C ARG A 33 1.26 -2.08 -5.92
N LEU A 34 0.11 -1.67 -5.37
CA LEU A 34 -0.11 -1.68 -3.92
C LEU A 34 -0.04 -3.09 -3.35
N ARG A 35 -0.62 -4.07 -4.04
CA ARG A 35 -0.55 -5.47 -3.61
C ARG A 35 0.87 -6.00 -3.58
N VAL A 36 1.65 -5.69 -4.60
CA VAL A 36 3.05 -6.11 -4.66
C VAL A 36 3.83 -5.51 -3.49
N ALA A 37 3.69 -4.21 -3.27
CA ALA A 37 4.35 -3.53 -2.16
C ALA A 37 3.93 -4.11 -0.81
N ALA A 38 2.64 -4.37 -0.62
CA ALA A 38 2.11 -4.95 0.61
C ALA A 38 2.67 -6.35 0.87
N ARG A 39 2.71 -7.19 -0.17
CA ARG A 39 3.24 -8.55 -0.04
C ARG A 39 4.70 -8.60 0.40
N ARG A 40 5.50 -7.65 -0.07
CA ARG A 40 6.90 -7.55 0.33
C ARG A 40 7.06 -7.32 1.83
N LEU A 41 6.08 -6.68 2.45
CA LEU A 41 6.08 -6.40 3.88
C LEU A 41 5.41 -7.50 4.69
N GLY A 42 4.85 -8.51 4.05
CA GLY A 42 4.09 -9.54 4.72
C GLY A 42 2.69 -9.09 5.10
N VAL A 43 2.15 -8.09 4.41
CA VAL A 43 0.77 -7.66 4.59
C VAL A 43 -0.16 -8.67 3.94
N GLU A 44 -1.03 -9.25 4.75
CA GLU A 44 -2.01 -10.23 4.31
C GLU A 44 -3.25 -9.56 3.74
N LYS A 45 -3.64 -8.42 4.30
CA LYS A 45 -4.86 -7.73 3.95
C LYS A 45 -4.66 -6.23 4.08
N LEU A 46 -5.10 -5.49 3.08
CA LEU A 46 -5.08 -4.04 3.08
C LEU A 46 -6.48 -3.55 2.69
N GLU A 47 -7.17 -2.94 3.64
CA GLU A 47 -8.51 -2.40 3.43
C GLU A 47 -8.46 -0.89 3.54
N ALA A 48 -8.92 -0.19 2.51
CA ALA A 48 -8.95 1.26 2.51
C ALA A 48 -10.39 1.75 2.44
N GLY A 49 -10.73 2.69 3.30
CA GLY A 49 -12.02 3.35 3.32
C GLY A 49 -11.86 4.86 3.28
N GLU A 50 -12.85 5.58 3.73
CA GLU A 50 -12.82 7.05 3.73
C GLU A 50 -11.85 7.61 4.76
N GLY A 51 -10.63 7.89 4.31
CA GLY A 51 -9.61 8.51 5.15
C GLY A 51 -8.95 7.57 6.15
N VAL A 52 -9.21 6.26 6.06
CA VAL A 52 -8.65 5.26 6.97
C VAL A 52 -8.24 4.03 6.19
N ALA A 53 -7.16 3.39 6.60
CA ALA A 53 -6.75 2.10 6.06
C ALA A 53 -6.49 1.13 7.21
N LEU A 54 -6.87 -0.13 7.03
CA LEU A 54 -6.53 -1.21 7.94
C LEU A 54 -5.49 -2.10 7.25
N VAL A 55 -4.36 -2.26 7.91
CA VAL A 55 -3.24 -3.06 7.42
C VAL A 55 -3.10 -4.27 8.34
N THR A 56 -3.35 -5.45 7.81
CA THR A 56 -3.24 -6.69 8.57
C THR A 56 -2.02 -7.46 8.08
N PHE A 57 -1.09 -7.75 8.98
CA PHE A 57 0.10 -8.51 8.68
C PHE A 57 -0.13 -9.99 8.89
N ALA A 58 0.46 -10.82 8.03
CA ALA A 58 0.43 -12.26 8.21
C ALA A 58 1.27 -12.64 9.43
N PRO A 59 0.90 -13.69 10.18
CA PRO A 59 1.77 -14.23 11.21
C PRO A 59 3.12 -14.61 10.59
N GLY A 60 4.21 -14.20 11.21
CA GLY A 60 5.54 -14.44 10.68
C GLY A 60 6.00 -13.47 9.60
N ALA A 61 5.28 -12.36 9.41
CA ALA A 61 5.70 -11.32 8.48
C ALA A 61 7.14 -10.84 8.77
N PRO A 62 7.94 -10.53 7.72
CA PRO A 62 9.34 -10.16 7.90
C PRO A 62 9.51 -8.71 8.34
N LEU A 63 8.80 -8.31 9.38
CA LEU A 63 8.88 -6.97 9.93
C LEU A 63 9.67 -6.97 11.23
N ASP A 64 10.47 -5.93 11.42
CA ASP A 64 11.13 -5.68 12.69
C ASP A 64 10.10 -5.06 13.65
N PRO A 65 9.73 -5.74 14.75
CA PRO A 65 8.75 -5.20 15.70
C PRO A 65 9.15 -3.85 16.28
N GLN A 66 10.43 -3.62 16.52
CA GLN A 66 10.91 -2.35 17.06
C GLN A 66 10.70 -1.20 16.08
N ARG A 67 10.93 -1.48 14.81
CA ARG A 67 10.74 -0.51 13.74
C ARG A 67 9.28 -0.11 13.61
N LEU A 68 8.39 -1.09 13.72
CA LEU A 68 6.96 -0.88 13.69
C LEU A 68 6.51 -0.02 14.89
N VAL A 69 7.00 -0.33 16.07
CA VAL A 69 6.70 0.45 17.28
C VAL A 69 7.15 1.90 17.12
N ARG A 70 8.34 2.10 16.58
CA ARG A 70 8.85 3.47 16.32
C ARG A 70 7.97 4.23 15.32
N ALA A 71 7.52 3.58 14.27
CA ALA A 71 6.63 4.20 13.29
C ALA A 71 5.32 4.64 13.95
N ILE A 72 4.74 3.78 14.79
CA ILE A 72 3.51 4.09 15.51
C ILE A 72 3.71 5.26 16.47
N GLN A 73 4.78 5.21 17.26
CA GLN A 73 5.08 6.26 18.24
C GLN A 73 5.37 7.60 17.58
N GLY A 74 6.08 7.58 16.45
CA GLY A 74 6.41 8.79 15.72
C GLY A 74 5.28 9.37 14.88
N SER A 75 4.17 8.66 14.76
CA SER A 75 3.07 9.05 13.88
C SER A 75 2.13 10.10 14.44
N ARG A 76 2.25 10.40 15.73
CA ARG A 76 1.37 11.35 16.45
C ARG A 76 -0.12 10.94 16.35
N GLY A 77 -0.40 9.66 16.55
CA GLY A 77 -1.76 9.14 16.52
C GLY A 77 -2.29 8.79 15.13
N ARG A 78 -1.52 9.03 14.10
CA ARG A 78 -1.91 8.69 12.73
C ARG A 78 -1.94 7.18 12.52
N LEU A 79 -1.04 6.45 13.17
CA LEU A 79 -0.99 4.99 13.17
C LEU A 79 -1.39 4.47 14.55
N THR A 80 -2.32 3.53 14.59
CA THR A 80 -2.81 2.95 15.84
C THR A 80 -2.90 1.44 15.70
N MET A 81 -2.42 0.72 16.73
CA MET A 81 -2.60 -0.73 16.79
C MET A 81 -4.06 -1.02 17.14
N LYS A 82 -4.82 -1.53 16.20
CA LYS A 82 -6.24 -1.82 16.37
C LYS A 82 -6.46 -3.14 17.12
N ARG A 83 -5.70 -4.14 16.72
CA ARG A 83 -5.69 -5.47 17.32
C ARG A 83 -4.41 -6.16 16.89
N GLU A 84 -4.17 -7.38 17.37
CA GLU A 84 -2.97 -8.13 17.01
C GLU A 84 -2.82 -8.20 15.49
N PHE A 85 -1.63 -7.90 15.01
CA PHE A 85 -1.25 -7.88 13.58
C PHE A 85 -2.02 -6.88 12.71
N THR A 86 -2.82 -5.99 13.30
CA THR A 86 -3.63 -5.04 12.53
C THR A 86 -3.37 -3.61 12.98
N ILE A 87 -2.99 -2.75 12.02
CA ILE A 87 -2.77 -1.33 12.26
C ILE A 87 -3.84 -0.54 11.51
N GLU A 88 -4.42 0.44 12.21
CA GLU A 88 -5.28 1.42 11.59
C GLU A 88 -4.45 2.67 11.28
N ALA A 89 -4.53 3.15 10.06
CA ALA A 89 -3.80 4.34 9.62
C ALA A 89 -4.75 5.38 9.07
N VAL A 90 -4.46 6.64 9.38
CA VAL A 90 -5.16 7.78 8.78
C VAL A 90 -4.53 8.03 7.41
N THR A 91 -5.37 8.06 6.37
CA THR A 91 -4.93 8.24 5.00
C THR A 91 -5.62 9.45 4.35
N ALA A 92 -5.18 9.81 3.16
CA ALA A 92 -5.82 10.88 2.40
C ALA A 92 -7.22 10.48 1.96
N ARG A 93 -8.06 11.48 1.75
CA ARG A 93 -9.42 11.32 1.20
C ARG A 93 -9.46 11.97 -0.18
N GLY A 94 -10.52 11.68 -0.91
CA GLY A 94 -10.81 12.35 -2.17
C GLY A 94 -10.40 11.53 -3.38
N GLU A 95 -9.73 12.16 -4.33
CA GLU A 95 -9.38 11.51 -5.58
C GLU A 95 -8.46 10.32 -5.38
N TRP A 96 -8.63 9.33 -6.24
CA TRP A 96 -7.86 8.08 -6.18
C TRP A 96 -6.35 8.31 -6.17
N THR A 97 -5.83 9.25 -6.96
CA THR A 97 -4.40 9.51 -6.99
C THR A 97 -3.84 9.92 -5.64
N ARG A 98 -4.59 10.70 -4.88
CA ARG A 98 -4.20 11.11 -3.52
C ARG A 98 -4.25 9.95 -2.55
N VAL A 99 -5.30 9.15 -2.62
CA VAL A 99 -5.46 7.95 -1.78
C VAL A 99 -4.35 6.96 -2.09
N ARG A 100 -4.09 6.70 -3.37
CA ARG A 100 -3.02 5.81 -3.81
C ARG A 100 -1.67 6.24 -3.26
N ASP A 101 -1.31 7.51 -3.42
CA ASP A 101 -0.02 8.02 -2.97
C ASP A 101 0.10 7.93 -1.45
N SER A 102 -0.98 8.19 -0.73
CA SER A 102 -1.04 8.03 0.72
C SER A 102 -0.80 6.59 1.15
N LEU A 103 -1.41 5.63 0.46
CA LEU A 103 -1.22 4.21 0.75
C LEU A 103 0.20 3.74 0.44
N LEU A 104 0.79 4.20 -0.65
CA LEU A 104 2.17 3.87 -0.99
C LEU A 104 3.14 4.40 0.06
N ARG A 105 2.95 5.64 0.52
CA ARG A 105 3.77 6.21 1.59
C ARG A 105 3.62 5.44 2.89
N LEU A 106 2.40 5.03 3.21
CA LEU A 106 2.13 4.22 4.40
C LEU A 106 2.93 2.92 4.35
N LEU A 107 2.90 2.22 3.23
CA LEU A 107 3.63 0.97 3.08
C LEU A 107 5.14 1.19 3.17
N GLU A 108 5.67 2.26 2.58
CA GLU A 108 7.08 2.62 2.72
C GLU A 108 7.44 2.90 4.17
N GLU A 109 6.61 3.64 4.88
CA GLU A 109 6.82 3.98 6.29
C GLU A 109 6.86 2.73 7.15
N LEU A 110 5.93 1.79 6.94
CA LEU A 110 5.87 0.54 7.68
C LEU A 110 7.04 -0.38 7.33
N GLY A 111 7.48 -0.36 6.08
CA GLY A 111 8.63 -1.13 5.64
C GLY A 111 9.96 -0.54 6.08
N GLY A 112 9.98 0.67 6.57
CA GLY A 112 11.18 1.32 7.05
C GLY A 112 12.15 1.71 5.95
N ALA A 113 11.64 1.97 4.79
CA ALA A 113 12.45 2.44 3.67
C ALA A 113 12.85 3.91 3.90
#